data_712b499076f60a6f5e89640ef8cda159
#
_entry.id   712b499076f60a6f5e89640ef8cda159
#
_cell.length_a   1.000
_cell.length_b   1.000
_cell.length_c   1.000
_cell.angle_alpha   90.00
_cell.angle_beta   90.00
_cell.angle_gamma   90.00
#
_symmetry.space_group_name_H-M   'P 1'
#
loop_
_entity.id
_entity.type
_entity.pdbx_description
1 polymer ?
#
loop_
_entity_poly.entity_id
_entity_poly.type
_entity_poly.pdbx_seq_one_letter_code
_entity_poly.pdbx_strand_id
1 'polypeptide(L)'
;MTFKPSTVALALVLGAASSVTSVSTAWASDGCGRASWYALTSRTASGERMNPAKLTAAHRSMRFGTKVQVTNARNGKSVVVRINDRGPFIRGRVLDLSKAAAQDIGMIRSGHAKVCYEIIS
;
A
#
# COMPACT_ATOMS: atom_id res chain seq x y z
N MET A 1 64.33 -13.60 41.03
CA MET A 1 63.32 -14.27 40.23
C MET A 1 62.09 -13.38 40.17
N THR A 2 61.98 -12.71 39.10
CA THR A 2 60.87 -11.81 38.87
C THR A 2 59.83 -12.53 38.04
N PHE A 3 58.74 -12.80 38.66
CA PHE A 3 57.59 -13.26 37.91
C PHE A 3 56.90 -12.05 37.29
N LYS A 4 56.91 -12.05 36.00
CA LYS A 4 56.00 -11.18 35.28
C LYS A 4 54.62 -11.75 35.35
N PRO A 5 53.67 -11.06 35.92
CA PRO A 5 52.31 -11.46 35.71
C PRO A 5 52.00 -11.23 34.25
N SER A 6 51.72 -12.27 33.56
CA SER A 6 51.13 -12.13 32.23
C SER A 6 49.77 -11.50 32.41
N THR A 7 49.74 -10.23 32.10
CA THR A 7 48.47 -9.58 31.91
C THR A 7 47.84 -10.25 30.70
N VAL A 8 46.93 -11.11 30.97
CA VAL A 8 45.99 -11.55 29.96
C VAL A 8 45.19 -10.31 29.66
N ALA A 9 45.55 -9.66 28.60
CA ALA A 9 44.67 -8.68 28.04
C ALA A 9 43.45 -9.44 27.58
N LEU A 10 42.42 -9.39 28.37
CA LEU A 10 41.14 -9.79 27.95
C LEU A 10 40.72 -8.80 26.86
N ALA A 11 40.99 -9.16 25.64
CA ALA A 11 40.34 -8.49 24.55
C ALA A 11 38.87 -8.86 24.65
N LEU A 12 38.14 -8.03 25.31
CA LEU A 12 36.71 -8.00 25.13
C LEU A 12 36.50 -7.64 23.69
N VAL A 13 36.40 -8.67 22.89
CA VAL A 13 35.69 -8.53 21.64
C VAL A 13 34.26 -8.31 22.05
N LEU A 14 33.91 -7.11 22.30
CA LEU A 14 32.56 -6.66 22.11
C LEU A 14 32.26 -6.95 20.66
N GLY A 15 31.78 -8.14 20.41
CA GLY A 15 31.03 -8.36 19.24
C GLY A 15 29.94 -7.32 19.31
N ALA A 16 30.13 -6.21 18.61
CA ALA A 16 29.01 -5.40 18.27
C ALA A 16 28.02 -6.35 17.66
N ALA A 17 27.09 -6.79 18.45
CA ALA A 17 25.88 -7.31 17.90
C ALA A 17 25.33 -6.10 17.13
N SER A 18 25.74 -5.98 15.89
CA SER A 18 24.98 -5.23 14.95
C SER A 18 23.65 -5.94 14.93
N SER A 19 22.78 -5.52 15.80
CA SER A 19 21.40 -5.77 15.62
C SER A 19 21.10 -5.13 14.28
N VAL A 20 21.19 -5.92 13.24
CA VAL A 20 20.52 -5.58 12.02
C VAL A 20 19.06 -5.62 12.40
N THR A 21 18.60 -4.49 12.91
CA THR A 21 17.20 -4.18 12.79
C THR A 21 16.97 -4.21 11.30
N SER A 22 16.58 -5.38 10.81
CA SER A 22 15.89 -5.41 9.55
C SER A 22 14.73 -4.47 9.74
N VAL A 23 14.88 -3.26 9.27
CA VAL A 23 13.75 -2.43 9.00
C VAL A 23 12.99 -3.23 7.96
N SER A 24 12.12 -4.10 8.43
CA SER A 24 11.06 -4.52 7.57
C SER A 24 10.40 -3.23 7.19
N THR A 25 10.50 -2.84 5.95
CA THR A 25 9.59 -1.90 5.35
C THR A 25 8.23 -2.58 5.38
N ALA A 26 7.74 -2.83 6.57
CA ALA A 26 6.36 -3.07 6.80
C ALA A 26 5.73 -1.74 6.39
N TRP A 27 5.19 -1.73 5.21
CA TRP A 27 4.39 -0.63 4.74
C TRP A 27 3.36 -0.38 5.80
N ALA A 28 3.43 0.77 6.46
CA ALA A 28 2.37 1.24 7.32
C ALA A 28 1.19 1.52 6.39
N SER A 29 0.44 0.46 6.05
CA SER A 29 -0.77 0.59 5.27
C SER A 29 -1.91 0.92 6.21
N ASP A 30 -2.83 1.75 5.75
CA ASP A 30 -4.08 2.04 6.47
C ASP A 30 -5.07 0.88 6.34
N GLY A 31 -4.87 0.02 5.36
CA GLY A 31 -5.66 -1.18 5.19
C GLY A 31 -5.25 -1.98 3.96
N CYS A 32 -5.69 -3.21 3.92
CA CYS A 32 -5.51 -4.12 2.80
C CYS A 32 -6.81 -4.84 2.51
N GLY A 33 -6.97 -5.30 1.29
CA GLY A 33 -8.10 -6.09 0.86
C GLY A 33 -8.11 -6.27 -0.63
N ARG A 34 -9.22 -6.75 -1.15
CA ARG A 34 -9.36 -6.96 -2.58
C ARG A 34 -9.87 -5.69 -3.25
N ALA A 35 -9.28 -5.33 -4.36
CA ALA A 35 -9.77 -4.28 -5.26
C ALA A 35 -10.29 -4.91 -6.55
N SER A 36 -11.26 -4.25 -7.15
CA SER A 36 -11.68 -4.49 -8.53
C SER A 36 -11.66 -3.17 -9.29
N TRP A 37 -12.05 -3.18 -10.53
CA TRP A 37 -12.15 -1.96 -11.33
C TRP A 37 -13.44 -1.91 -12.13
N TYR A 38 -13.82 -0.70 -12.52
CA TYR A 38 -15.02 -0.46 -13.33
C TYR A 38 -14.78 0.66 -14.32
N ALA A 39 -15.55 0.68 -15.40
CA ALA A 39 -15.40 1.62 -16.51
C ALA A 39 -16.76 2.21 -16.93
N LEU A 40 -17.59 2.55 -15.95
CA LEU A 40 -18.88 3.19 -16.17
C LEU A 40 -18.69 4.69 -16.43
N THR A 41 -19.62 5.28 -17.17
CA THR A 41 -19.64 6.72 -17.44
C THR A 41 -20.79 7.44 -16.75
N SER A 42 -21.44 6.76 -15.81
CA SER A 42 -22.53 7.30 -15.00
C SER A 42 -22.02 8.27 -13.92
N ARG A 43 -22.95 8.98 -13.27
CA ARG A 43 -22.60 9.82 -12.12
C ARG A 43 -22.17 8.95 -10.95
N THR A 44 -21.11 9.38 -10.29
CA THR A 44 -20.66 8.82 -9.03
C THR A 44 -21.42 9.38 -7.86
N ALA A 45 -21.25 8.81 -6.67
CA ALA A 45 -21.90 9.28 -5.46
C ALA A 45 -21.50 10.72 -5.07
N SER A 46 -20.33 11.19 -5.50
CA SER A 46 -19.91 12.58 -5.32
C SER A 46 -20.64 13.57 -6.22
N GLY A 47 -21.42 13.10 -7.20
CA GLY A 47 -22.04 13.92 -8.24
C GLY A 47 -21.14 14.14 -9.46
N GLU A 48 -19.89 13.77 -9.39
CA GLU A 48 -18.96 13.81 -10.51
C GLU A 48 -19.29 12.69 -11.51
N ARG A 49 -19.18 12.97 -12.80
CA ARG A 49 -19.33 11.91 -13.81
C ARG A 49 -18.08 11.03 -13.80
N MET A 50 -18.29 9.72 -13.78
CA MET A 50 -17.19 8.76 -13.87
C MET A 50 -16.47 8.90 -15.21
N ASN A 51 -15.15 9.02 -15.14
CA ASN A 51 -14.26 9.01 -16.30
C ASN A 51 -13.22 7.89 -16.13
N PRO A 52 -13.30 6.81 -16.93
CA PRO A 52 -12.36 5.69 -16.80
C PRO A 52 -10.89 6.06 -17.04
N ALA A 53 -10.62 7.18 -17.70
CA ALA A 53 -9.25 7.66 -17.96
C ALA A 53 -8.64 8.44 -16.80
N LYS A 54 -9.41 8.81 -15.80
CA LYS A 54 -8.93 9.50 -14.60
C LYS A 54 -8.54 8.50 -13.50
N LEU A 55 -7.64 8.91 -12.62
CA LEU A 55 -7.19 8.09 -11.49
C LEU A 55 -8.11 8.33 -10.28
N THR A 56 -9.19 7.59 -10.25
CA THR A 56 -10.21 7.68 -9.19
C THR A 56 -10.58 6.29 -8.67
N ALA A 57 -11.25 6.28 -7.52
CA ALA A 57 -11.73 5.05 -6.91
C ALA A 57 -12.97 5.28 -6.06
N ALA A 58 -13.68 4.19 -5.80
CA ALA A 58 -14.75 4.14 -4.82
C ALA A 58 -14.26 3.53 -3.51
N HIS A 59 -14.70 4.11 -2.40
CA HIS A 59 -14.51 3.59 -1.06
C HIS A 59 -15.80 3.79 -0.25
N ARG A 60 -16.05 2.90 0.73
CA ARG A 60 -17.31 2.93 1.49
C ARG A 60 -17.50 4.18 2.32
N SER A 61 -16.42 4.75 2.87
CA SER A 61 -16.53 5.78 3.91
C SER A 61 -15.51 6.91 3.82
N MET A 62 -14.44 6.78 3.06
CA MET A 62 -13.45 7.85 2.91
C MET A 62 -14.11 9.09 2.30
N ARG A 63 -13.78 10.26 2.81
CA ARG A 63 -14.29 11.53 2.29
C ARG A 63 -13.97 11.66 0.81
N PHE A 64 -14.91 12.19 0.03
CA PHE A 64 -14.64 12.52 -1.38
C PHE A 64 -13.50 13.52 -1.47
N GLY A 65 -12.60 13.29 -2.42
CA GLY A 65 -11.39 14.07 -2.58
C GLY A 65 -10.19 13.50 -1.83
N THR A 66 -10.36 12.51 -0.96
CA THR A 66 -9.26 11.83 -0.29
C THR A 66 -8.33 11.20 -1.33
N LYS A 67 -7.04 11.46 -1.20
CA LYS A 67 -6.02 10.84 -2.05
C LYS A 67 -5.41 9.65 -1.34
N VAL A 68 -5.35 8.56 -2.06
CA VAL A 68 -4.96 7.25 -1.53
C VAL A 68 -3.93 6.63 -2.46
N GLN A 69 -2.81 6.23 -1.90
CA GLN A 69 -1.84 5.41 -2.61
C GLN A 69 -2.27 3.95 -2.51
N VAL A 70 -2.47 3.32 -3.64
CA VAL A 70 -2.89 1.93 -3.75
C VAL A 70 -1.76 1.11 -4.35
N THR A 71 -1.39 0.05 -3.68
CA THR A 71 -0.32 -0.84 -4.12
C THR A 71 -0.86 -2.23 -4.37
N ASN A 72 -0.58 -2.76 -5.56
CA ASN A 72 -0.86 -4.14 -5.88
C ASN A 72 0.14 -5.04 -5.16
N ALA A 73 -0.33 -5.85 -4.21
CA ALA A 73 0.51 -6.71 -3.40
C ALA A 73 1.25 -7.78 -4.22
N ARG A 74 0.74 -8.11 -5.40
CA ARG A 74 1.32 -9.15 -6.27
C ARG A 74 2.57 -8.67 -7.01
N ASN A 75 2.59 -7.43 -7.48
CA ASN A 75 3.67 -6.92 -8.33
C ASN A 75 4.36 -5.68 -7.79
N GLY A 76 3.91 -5.12 -6.67
CA GLY A 76 4.48 -3.93 -6.04
C GLY A 76 4.18 -2.62 -6.75
N LYS A 77 3.42 -2.62 -7.85
CA LYS A 77 3.06 -1.39 -8.54
C LYS A 77 2.06 -0.60 -7.73
N SER A 78 2.20 0.72 -7.73
CA SER A 78 1.31 1.60 -7.00
C SER A 78 0.79 2.75 -7.87
N VAL A 79 -0.32 3.31 -7.44
CA VAL A 79 -0.97 4.46 -8.08
C VAL A 79 -1.63 5.30 -7.01
N VAL A 80 -1.68 6.60 -7.21
CA VAL A 80 -2.45 7.51 -6.35
C VAL A 80 -3.79 7.77 -7.00
N VAL A 81 -4.86 7.52 -6.26
CA VAL A 81 -6.23 7.74 -6.71
C VAL A 81 -6.94 8.74 -5.82
N ARG A 82 -7.95 9.40 -6.37
CA ARG A 82 -8.84 10.29 -5.63
C ARG A 82 -10.18 9.58 -5.42
N ILE A 83 -10.66 9.56 -4.20
CA ILE A 83 -11.95 8.96 -3.88
C ILE A 83 -13.07 9.89 -4.35
N ASN A 84 -13.97 9.39 -5.18
CA ASN A 84 -15.10 10.13 -5.72
C ASN A 84 -16.41 9.35 -5.74
N ASP A 85 -16.41 8.13 -5.24
CA ASP A 85 -17.60 7.27 -5.28
C ASP A 85 -17.70 6.42 -4.01
N ARG A 86 -18.86 5.79 -3.82
CA ARG A 86 -19.15 4.89 -2.70
C ARG A 86 -19.23 3.44 -3.18
N GLY A 87 -18.76 2.57 -2.32
CA GLY A 87 -18.60 1.14 -2.56
C GLY A 87 -17.13 0.74 -2.43
N PRO A 88 -16.83 -0.51 -2.70
CA PRO A 88 -17.73 -1.64 -2.95
C PRO A 88 -18.44 -2.12 -1.67
N PHE A 89 -19.62 -2.71 -1.84
CA PHE A 89 -20.40 -3.25 -0.73
C PHE A 89 -20.36 -4.78 -0.71
N ILE A 90 -19.28 -5.34 -1.19
CA ILE A 90 -19.01 -6.77 -1.25
C ILE A 90 -17.96 -7.09 -0.19
N ARG A 91 -18.23 -8.13 0.62
CA ARG A 91 -17.32 -8.57 1.68
C ARG A 91 -15.93 -8.85 1.11
N GLY A 92 -14.89 -8.34 1.78
CA GLY A 92 -13.49 -8.54 1.41
C GLY A 92 -12.99 -7.59 0.30
N ARG A 93 -13.87 -6.84 -0.36
CA ARG A 93 -13.48 -5.81 -1.32
C ARG A 93 -13.46 -4.45 -0.63
N VAL A 94 -12.35 -3.73 -0.81
CA VAL A 94 -12.12 -2.44 -0.15
C VAL A 94 -12.14 -1.26 -1.10
N LEU A 95 -11.81 -1.47 -2.37
CA LEU A 95 -11.73 -0.43 -3.38
C LEU A 95 -12.26 -0.92 -4.72
N ASP A 96 -12.94 -0.04 -5.43
CA ASP A 96 -13.22 -0.17 -6.85
C ASP A 96 -12.46 0.92 -7.60
N LEU A 97 -11.48 0.53 -8.40
CA LEU A 97 -10.60 1.44 -9.11
C LEU A 97 -11.19 1.83 -10.46
N SER A 98 -10.84 3.02 -10.94
CA SER A 98 -11.04 3.36 -12.35
C SER A 98 -10.20 2.44 -13.24
N LYS A 99 -10.56 2.32 -14.50
CA LYS A 99 -9.77 1.53 -15.46
C LYS A 99 -8.33 2.01 -15.56
N ALA A 100 -8.10 3.32 -15.62
CA ALA A 100 -6.76 3.89 -15.68
C ALA A 100 -5.93 3.52 -14.46
N ALA A 101 -6.50 3.59 -13.26
CA ALA A 101 -5.81 3.18 -12.03
C ALA A 101 -5.48 1.69 -12.05
N ALA A 102 -6.41 0.87 -12.48
CA ALA A 102 -6.18 -0.58 -12.61
C ALA A 102 -5.11 -0.91 -13.63
N GLN A 103 -5.03 -0.17 -14.73
CA GLN A 103 -3.94 -0.30 -15.71
C GLN A 103 -2.59 0.00 -15.08
N ASP A 104 -2.49 1.08 -14.32
CA ASP A 104 -1.23 1.52 -13.70
C ASP A 104 -0.68 0.49 -12.71
N ILE A 105 -1.52 -0.28 -12.07
CA ILE A 105 -1.08 -1.33 -11.14
C ILE A 105 -1.19 -2.75 -11.71
N GLY A 106 -1.46 -2.88 -12.99
CA GLY A 106 -1.37 -4.15 -13.71
C GLY A 106 -2.45 -5.17 -13.36
N MET A 107 -3.68 -4.75 -13.09
CA MET A 107 -4.77 -5.66 -12.69
C MET A 107 -5.93 -5.73 -13.69
N ILE A 108 -5.76 -5.24 -14.91
CA ILE A 108 -6.87 -5.25 -15.90
C ILE A 108 -7.29 -6.68 -16.24
N ARG A 109 -6.34 -7.55 -16.55
CA ARG A 109 -6.64 -8.93 -16.99
C ARG A 109 -7.24 -9.76 -15.88
N SER A 110 -6.76 -9.63 -14.67
CA SER A 110 -7.28 -10.37 -13.52
C SER A 110 -8.64 -9.85 -13.06
N GLY A 111 -8.98 -8.60 -13.35
CA GLY A 111 -10.20 -7.94 -12.91
C GLY A 111 -10.24 -7.57 -11.44
N HIS A 112 -9.43 -8.19 -10.63
CA HIS A 112 -9.28 -7.92 -9.19
C HIS A 112 -7.86 -8.27 -8.73
N ALA A 113 -7.45 -7.69 -7.62
CA ALA A 113 -6.16 -7.96 -7.00
C ALA A 113 -6.22 -7.70 -5.50
N LYS A 114 -5.34 -8.35 -4.76
CA LYS A 114 -5.07 -7.96 -3.38
C LYS A 114 -4.26 -6.67 -3.40
N VAL A 115 -4.74 -5.65 -2.70
CA VAL A 115 -4.06 -4.36 -2.59
C VAL A 115 -3.91 -3.96 -1.13
N CYS A 116 -2.92 -3.14 -0.85
CA CYS A 116 -2.82 -2.37 0.37
C CYS A 116 -2.88 -0.89 0.01
N TYR A 117 -3.44 -0.07 0.88
CA TYR A 117 -3.61 1.34 0.61
C TYR A 117 -3.17 2.21 1.79
N GLU A 118 -2.75 3.41 1.46
CA GLU A 118 -2.34 4.44 2.40
C GLU A 118 -3.01 5.77 2.03
N ILE A 119 -3.65 6.41 2.99
CA ILE A 119 -4.23 7.74 2.82
C ILE A 119 -3.09 8.74 2.85
N ILE A 120 -2.95 9.56 1.82
CA ILE A 120 -1.85 10.52 1.71
C ILE A 120 -2.29 11.98 1.78
N SER A 121 -3.55 12.26 1.58
CA SER A 121 -4.08 13.62 1.80
C SER A 121 -5.61 13.71 1.85
#